data_ef987238e93aa4dea54bd998e0fdfc48
#
_entry.id   ef987238e93aa4dea54bd998e0fdfc48
#
_cell.length_a   1.000
_cell.length_b   1.000
_cell.length_c   1.000
_cell.angle_alpha   90.00
_cell.angle_beta   90.00
_cell.angle_gamma   90.00
#
_symmetry.space_group_name_H-M   'P 1'
#
loop_
_entity.id
_entity.type
_entity.pdbx_description
1 polymer ?
#
loop_
_entity_poly.entity_id
_entity_poly.type
_entity_poly.pdbx_seq_one_letter_code
_entity_poly.pdbx_strand_id
1 'polypeptide(L)'
;MNTKNFKFFFIIIFFVFISNSDSFENKILFKVENQIITSLDVNNEYKYLVALNPNLKKADERDIIKLSQKSILKEKIKNIEIKRNLENPKVPEKFLEQILMNIYTKIGLSSLNDFKKYLIINEVDFENVKKKLEIEALWNELIIFKFSSKVKIDEKKLKDEIIKNNSFLKSYLMSEISFEVSNIKNLEKKFLEISNVINNKGFDFAALQYSSSPTSNLGGKLDWINENSLNDTIKEAIIDLKINDFTKPIAVPGGFLILQMNDMKNIKIDINIDKELEKLINFEKNNQLSQYSKIYFNKVKKDLKISEL
;
A
#
# COMPACT_ATOMS: atom_id res chain seq x y z
N MET A 1 8.32 -61.44 -69.01
CA MET A 1 8.85 -61.27 -67.61
C MET A 1 8.40 -59.91 -67.09
N ASN A 2 7.33 -59.91 -66.31
CA ASN A 2 6.62 -58.71 -65.85
C ASN A 2 7.21 -58.20 -64.55
N THR A 3 7.72 -56.98 -64.50
CA THR A 3 8.07 -56.27 -63.29
C THR A 3 6.97 -55.28 -62.94
N LYS A 4 6.20 -55.61 -61.88
CA LYS A 4 5.18 -54.75 -61.30
C LYS A 4 5.86 -53.65 -60.48
N ASN A 5 5.65 -52.38 -60.86
CA ASN A 5 6.03 -51.22 -60.10
C ASN A 5 5.05 -51.03 -58.93
N PHE A 6 5.52 -51.22 -57.74
CA PHE A 6 4.80 -50.91 -56.48
C PHE A 6 5.05 -49.45 -56.12
N LYS A 7 4.09 -48.56 -56.38
CA LYS A 7 4.12 -47.16 -55.90
C LYS A 7 3.69 -47.11 -54.46
N PHE A 8 4.66 -46.87 -53.58
CA PHE A 8 4.40 -46.63 -52.16
C PHE A 8 3.90 -45.20 -51.98
N PHE A 9 2.60 -45.03 -51.62
CA PHE A 9 1.95 -43.75 -51.39
C PHE A 9 2.16 -43.41 -49.92
N PHE A 10 3.09 -42.47 -49.62
CA PHE A 10 3.37 -42.00 -48.27
C PHE A 10 2.32 -40.92 -47.87
N ILE A 11 1.32 -41.30 -47.09
CA ILE A 11 0.32 -40.35 -46.56
C ILE A 11 0.97 -39.67 -45.34
N ILE A 12 1.44 -38.43 -45.52
CA ILE A 12 1.87 -37.58 -44.38
C ILE A 12 0.62 -37.06 -43.73
N ILE A 13 0.26 -37.65 -42.57
CA ILE A 13 -0.77 -37.10 -41.67
C ILE A 13 -0.19 -35.90 -40.96
N PHE A 14 -0.55 -34.72 -41.41
CA PHE A 14 -0.24 -33.46 -40.77
C PHE A 14 -1.13 -33.32 -39.52
N PHE A 15 -0.58 -33.71 -38.35
CA PHE A 15 -1.24 -33.46 -37.06
C PHE A 15 -1.17 -31.95 -36.79
N VAL A 16 -2.23 -31.22 -37.10
CA VAL A 16 -2.41 -29.84 -36.67
C VAL A 16 -2.69 -29.88 -35.18
N PHE A 17 -1.65 -29.66 -34.37
CA PHE A 17 -1.84 -29.32 -32.97
C PHE A 17 -2.57 -27.97 -32.92
N ILE A 18 -3.91 -28.01 -32.78
CA ILE A 18 -4.67 -26.84 -32.35
C ILE A 18 -4.31 -26.64 -30.90
N SER A 19 -3.28 -25.81 -30.65
CA SER A 19 -3.03 -25.24 -29.35
C SER A 19 -4.28 -24.39 -29.01
N ASN A 20 -5.13 -24.87 -28.13
CA ASN A 20 -6.12 -24.02 -27.49
C ASN A 20 -5.29 -22.97 -26.71
N SER A 21 -4.98 -21.87 -27.34
CA SER A 21 -4.59 -20.65 -26.67
C SER A 21 -5.84 -20.22 -25.93
N ASP A 22 -5.91 -20.50 -24.63
CA ASP A 22 -6.85 -19.83 -23.73
C ASP A 22 -6.58 -18.33 -23.85
N SER A 23 -7.26 -17.70 -24.79
CA SER A 23 -7.28 -16.26 -24.93
C SER A 23 -7.95 -15.72 -23.69
N PHE A 24 -7.15 -15.18 -22.77
CA PHE A 24 -7.67 -14.47 -21.60
C PHE A 24 -8.60 -13.36 -22.12
N GLU A 25 -9.91 -13.58 -21.98
CA GLU A 25 -10.92 -12.64 -22.45
C GLU A 25 -10.80 -11.35 -21.62
N ASN A 26 -10.29 -10.28 -22.24
CA ASN A 26 -10.10 -9.00 -21.56
C ASN A 26 -11.46 -8.29 -21.42
N LYS A 27 -12.10 -8.43 -20.26
CA LYS A 27 -13.40 -7.83 -19.93
C LYS A 27 -13.22 -6.48 -19.23
N ILE A 28 -14.10 -5.55 -19.53
CA ILE A 28 -14.20 -4.31 -18.75
C ILE A 28 -14.93 -4.65 -17.44
N LEU A 29 -14.31 -4.35 -16.30
CA LEU A 29 -14.86 -4.63 -14.97
C LEU A 29 -15.44 -3.39 -14.31
N PHE A 30 -14.77 -2.25 -14.49
CA PHE A 30 -15.17 -0.96 -13.91
C PHE A 30 -14.98 0.17 -14.89
N LYS A 31 -15.81 1.18 -14.75
CA LYS A 31 -15.65 2.48 -15.40
C LYS A 31 -15.59 3.55 -14.32
N VAL A 32 -14.54 4.39 -14.37
CA VAL A 32 -14.34 5.54 -13.49
C VAL A 32 -14.26 6.78 -14.37
N GLU A 33 -15.31 7.59 -14.39
CA GLU A 33 -15.48 8.67 -15.39
C GLU A 33 -15.28 8.13 -16.82
N ASN A 34 -14.25 8.62 -17.50
CA ASN A 34 -13.89 8.22 -18.86
C ASN A 34 -12.79 7.14 -18.91
N GLN A 35 -12.35 6.61 -17.76
CA GLN A 35 -11.33 5.56 -17.68
C GLN A 35 -11.97 4.20 -17.41
N ILE A 36 -11.45 3.16 -18.04
CA ILE A 36 -11.87 1.78 -17.82
C ILE A 36 -10.83 1.02 -17.02
N ILE A 37 -11.29 0.02 -16.28
CA ILE A 37 -10.47 -1.00 -15.61
C ILE A 37 -10.90 -2.35 -16.18
N THR A 38 -9.93 -3.08 -16.74
CA THR A 38 -10.16 -4.36 -17.38
C THR A 38 -9.70 -5.51 -16.48
N SER A 39 -10.08 -6.75 -16.86
CA SER A 39 -9.57 -7.96 -16.20
C SER A 39 -8.05 -8.09 -16.32
N LEU A 40 -7.44 -7.59 -17.41
CA LEU A 40 -5.99 -7.56 -17.57
C LEU A 40 -5.34 -6.58 -16.57
N ASP A 41 -5.93 -5.40 -16.37
CA ASP A 41 -5.44 -4.44 -15.37
C ASP A 41 -5.44 -5.06 -13.97
N VAL A 42 -6.52 -5.78 -13.62
CA VAL A 42 -6.65 -6.45 -12.32
C VAL A 42 -5.63 -7.59 -12.18
N ASN A 43 -5.37 -8.37 -13.24
CA ASN A 43 -4.36 -9.42 -13.22
C ASN A 43 -2.94 -8.85 -13.06
N ASN A 44 -2.62 -7.77 -13.75
CA ASN A 44 -1.33 -7.08 -13.59
C ASN A 44 -1.18 -6.52 -12.16
N GLU A 45 -2.25 -5.98 -11.58
CA GLU A 45 -2.28 -5.54 -10.20
C GLU A 45 -2.09 -6.70 -9.21
N TYR A 46 -2.73 -7.84 -9.46
CA TYR A 46 -2.53 -9.05 -8.68
C TYR A 46 -1.06 -9.46 -8.63
N LYS A 47 -0.41 -9.55 -9.79
CA LYS A 47 1.04 -9.87 -9.87
C LYS A 47 1.88 -8.86 -9.11
N TYR A 48 1.61 -7.58 -9.27
CA TYR A 48 2.28 -6.49 -8.57
C TYR A 48 2.14 -6.61 -7.05
N LEU A 49 0.93 -6.79 -6.53
CA LEU A 49 0.70 -6.89 -5.09
C LEU A 49 1.38 -8.13 -4.50
N VAL A 50 1.31 -9.27 -5.17
CA VAL A 50 1.95 -10.52 -4.73
C VAL A 50 3.48 -10.42 -4.79
N ALA A 51 4.05 -9.76 -5.80
CA ALA A 51 5.48 -9.54 -5.90
C ALA A 51 6.02 -8.66 -4.76
N LEU A 52 5.32 -7.58 -4.43
CA LEU A 52 5.74 -6.68 -3.35
C LEU A 52 5.36 -7.17 -1.94
N ASN A 53 4.42 -8.09 -1.83
CA ASN A 53 4.04 -8.71 -0.58
C ASN A 53 3.89 -10.24 -0.74
N PRO A 54 4.99 -11.01 -0.65
CA PRO A 54 4.97 -12.46 -0.83
C PRO A 54 4.06 -13.21 0.13
N ASN A 55 3.71 -12.63 1.28
CA ASN A 55 2.77 -13.24 2.23
C ASN A 55 1.37 -13.41 1.66
N LEU A 56 1.00 -12.60 0.67
CA LEU A 56 -0.28 -12.75 -0.03
C LEU A 56 -0.44 -14.11 -0.71
N LYS A 57 0.64 -14.79 -1.09
CA LYS A 57 0.59 -16.15 -1.67
C LYS A 57 -0.09 -17.18 -0.76
N LYS A 58 -0.24 -16.88 0.53
CA LYS A 58 -0.94 -17.75 1.51
C LYS A 58 -2.46 -17.52 1.54
N ALA A 59 -2.95 -16.47 0.94
CA ALA A 59 -4.37 -16.11 0.94
C ALA A 59 -5.12 -16.74 -0.25
N ASP A 60 -6.44 -16.77 -0.16
CA ASP A 60 -7.30 -17.22 -1.26
C ASP A 60 -7.14 -16.29 -2.46
N GLU A 61 -6.97 -16.86 -3.64
CA GLU A 61 -6.76 -16.12 -4.89
C GLU A 61 -7.90 -15.13 -5.16
N ARG A 62 -9.14 -15.53 -4.90
CA ARG A 62 -10.32 -14.66 -5.08
C ARG A 62 -10.27 -13.42 -4.21
N ASP A 63 -9.74 -13.55 -3.00
CA ASP A 63 -9.58 -12.42 -2.10
C ASP A 63 -8.49 -11.46 -2.61
N ILE A 64 -7.39 -12.00 -3.14
CA ILE A 64 -6.32 -11.17 -3.73
C ILE A 64 -6.83 -10.46 -4.99
N ILE A 65 -7.64 -11.11 -5.81
CA ILE A 65 -8.28 -10.47 -6.98
C ILE A 65 -9.16 -9.29 -6.53
N LYS A 66 -9.98 -9.45 -5.48
CA LYS A 66 -10.79 -8.35 -4.94
C LYS A 66 -9.92 -7.20 -4.40
N LEU A 67 -8.78 -7.53 -3.77
CA LEU A 67 -7.80 -6.53 -3.35
C LEU A 67 -7.21 -5.78 -4.54
N SER A 68 -6.86 -6.51 -5.60
CA SER A 68 -6.31 -5.94 -6.83
C SER A 68 -7.31 -4.99 -7.50
N GLN A 69 -8.58 -5.35 -7.55
CA GLN A 69 -9.66 -4.47 -8.03
C GLN A 69 -9.74 -3.17 -7.22
N LYS A 70 -9.69 -3.27 -5.88
CA LYS A 70 -9.72 -2.09 -5.01
C LYS A 70 -8.46 -1.22 -5.17
N SER A 71 -7.30 -1.84 -5.33
CA SER A 71 -6.03 -1.14 -5.48
C SER A 71 -5.97 -0.37 -6.79
N ILE A 72 -6.28 -1.02 -7.91
CA ILE A 72 -6.28 -0.34 -9.20
C ILE A 72 -7.35 0.76 -9.29
N LEU A 73 -8.50 0.57 -8.62
CA LEU A 73 -9.52 1.61 -8.51
C LEU A 73 -9.01 2.84 -7.75
N LYS A 74 -8.30 2.63 -6.62
CA LYS A 74 -7.67 3.74 -5.87
C LYS A 74 -6.68 4.50 -6.74
N GLU A 75 -5.83 3.79 -7.47
CA GLU A 75 -4.85 4.39 -8.39
C GLU A 75 -5.52 5.25 -9.47
N LYS A 76 -6.56 4.74 -10.11
CA LYS A 76 -7.31 5.47 -11.15
C LYS A 76 -7.94 6.74 -10.59
N ILE A 77 -8.58 6.67 -9.42
CA ILE A 77 -9.17 7.84 -8.73
C ILE A 77 -8.10 8.90 -8.47
N LYS A 78 -6.95 8.52 -7.89
CA LYS A 78 -5.84 9.44 -7.64
C LYS A 78 -5.34 10.08 -8.92
N ASN A 79 -5.11 9.29 -9.96
CA ASN A 79 -4.61 9.77 -11.25
C ASN A 79 -5.57 10.78 -11.91
N ILE A 80 -6.89 10.54 -11.83
CA ILE A 80 -7.90 11.49 -12.33
C ILE A 80 -7.78 12.80 -11.57
N GLU A 81 -7.72 12.76 -10.26
CA GLU A 81 -7.69 13.96 -9.42
C GLU A 81 -6.37 14.74 -9.54
N ILE A 82 -5.25 14.05 -9.68
CA ILE A 82 -3.94 14.66 -9.98
C ILE A 82 -4.03 15.46 -11.28
N LYS A 83 -4.53 14.85 -12.35
CA LYS A 83 -4.68 15.49 -13.66
C LYS A 83 -5.65 16.69 -13.66
N ARG A 84 -6.63 16.71 -12.76
CA ARG A 84 -7.57 17.83 -12.58
C ARG A 84 -6.92 19.05 -11.90
N ASN A 85 -5.90 18.82 -11.08
CA ASN A 85 -5.34 19.87 -10.21
C ASN A 85 -3.91 20.27 -10.55
N LEU A 86 -3.15 19.45 -11.25
CA LEU A 86 -1.74 19.71 -11.58
C LEU A 86 -1.57 19.69 -13.10
N GLU A 87 -0.94 20.74 -13.64
CA GLU A 87 -0.60 20.83 -15.05
C GLU A 87 0.75 20.14 -15.32
N ASN A 88 0.74 19.11 -16.17
CA ASN A 88 1.94 18.35 -16.57
C ASN A 88 2.88 17.97 -15.40
N PRO A 89 2.34 17.36 -14.32
CA PRO A 89 3.14 17.04 -13.15
C PRO A 89 4.22 16.00 -13.49
N LYS A 90 5.43 16.23 -12.99
CA LYS A 90 6.56 15.32 -13.17
C LYS A 90 7.23 15.07 -11.83
N VAL A 91 7.48 13.81 -11.52
CA VAL A 91 8.31 13.43 -10.38
C VAL A 91 9.78 13.53 -10.78
N PRO A 92 10.64 14.24 -10.02
CA PRO A 92 12.07 14.25 -10.28
C PRO A 92 12.66 12.84 -10.25
N GLU A 93 13.49 12.48 -11.26
CA GLU A 93 14.05 11.13 -11.39
C GLU A 93 14.79 10.68 -10.11
N LYS A 94 15.62 11.57 -9.55
CA LYS A 94 16.36 11.29 -8.30
C LYS A 94 15.44 10.94 -7.12
N PHE A 95 14.27 11.58 -7.03
CA PHE A 95 13.29 11.28 -5.99
C PHE A 95 12.62 9.91 -6.22
N LEU A 96 12.32 9.60 -7.48
CA LEU A 96 11.75 8.30 -7.84
C LEU A 96 12.74 7.16 -7.58
N GLU A 97 14.05 7.37 -7.85
CA GLU A 97 15.11 6.42 -7.50
C GLU A 97 15.15 6.15 -5.99
N GLN A 98 14.99 7.17 -5.16
CA GLN A 98 14.93 7.01 -3.71
C GLN A 98 13.73 6.18 -3.27
N ILE A 99 12.55 6.43 -3.86
CA ILE A 99 11.35 5.63 -3.58
C ILE A 99 11.57 4.17 -3.98
N LEU A 100 12.11 3.92 -5.19
CA LEU A 100 12.45 2.58 -5.66
C LEU A 100 13.43 1.88 -4.73
N MET A 101 14.48 2.58 -4.30
CA MET A 101 15.46 2.06 -3.36
C MET A 101 14.80 1.62 -2.04
N ASN A 102 13.92 2.43 -1.49
CA ASN A 102 13.19 2.07 -0.27
C ASN A 102 12.30 0.83 -0.45
N ILE A 103 11.74 0.63 -1.64
CA ILE A 103 10.89 -0.53 -1.93
C ILE A 103 11.74 -1.80 -2.03
N TYR A 104 12.77 -1.81 -2.88
CA TYR A 104 13.52 -3.03 -3.10
C TYR A 104 14.33 -3.45 -1.88
N THR A 105 14.80 -2.51 -1.06
CA THR A 105 15.46 -2.82 0.21
C THR A 105 14.49 -3.43 1.23
N LYS A 106 13.23 -2.97 1.28
CA LYS A 106 12.20 -3.55 2.17
C LYS A 106 11.84 -4.99 1.83
N ILE A 107 11.99 -5.40 0.58
CA ILE A 107 11.79 -6.80 0.16
C ILE A 107 13.11 -7.61 0.15
N GLY A 108 14.20 -7.04 0.70
CA GLY A 108 15.47 -7.76 0.90
C GLY A 108 16.40 -7.75 -0.32
N LEU A 109 16.19 -6.87 -1.29
CA LEU A 109 17.04 -6.77 -2.48
C LEU A 109 18.05 -5.64 -2.32
N SER A 110 19.24 -5.83 -2.92
CA SER A 110 20.39 -4.94 -2.72
C SER A 110 20.59 -3.91 -3.83
N SER A 111 19.96 -4.10 -5.00
CA SER A 111 20.13 -3.19 -6.14
C SER A 111 18.90 -3.07 -7.01
N LEU A 112 18.81 -1.96 -7.75
CA LEU A 112 17.75 -1.75 -8.75
C LEU A 112 17.78 -2.84 -9.84
N ASN A 113 18.96 -3.34 -10.20
CA ASN A 113 19.09 -4.39 -11.21
C ASN A 113 18.51 -5.72 -10.70
N ASP A 114 18.75 -6.07 -9.43
CA ASP A 114 18.15 -7.25 -8.81
C ASP A 114 16.63 -7.09 -8.68
N PHE A 115 16.18 -5.88 -8.39
CA PHE A 115 14.75 -5.58 -8.38
C PHE A 115 14.10 -5.77 -9.75
N LYS A 116 14.72 -5.26 -10.83
CA LYS A 116 14.22 -5.48 -12.20
C LYS A 116 14.14 -6.95 -12.54
N LYS A 117 15.18 -7.74 -12.23
CA LYS A 117 15.17 -9.21 -12.43
C LYS A 117 14.06 -9.87 -11.61
N TYR A 118 13.91 -9.48 -10.36
CA TYR A 118 12.86 -9.98 -9.50
C TYR A 118 11.45 -9.72 -10.06
N LEU A 119 11.21 -8.52 -10.57
CA LEU A 119 9.94 -8.17 -11.21
C LEU A 119 9.66 -9.01 -12.46
N ILE A 120 10.69 -9.23 -13.32
CA ILE A 120 10.56 -10.09 -14.51
C ILE A 120 10.16 -11.52 -14.11
N ILE A 121 10.81 -12.10 -13.10
CA ILE A 121 10.50 -13.46 -12.61
C ILE A 121 9.05 -13.55 -12.09
N ASN A 122 8.52 -12.46 -11.52
CA ASN A 122 7.15 -12.39 -11.03
C ASN A 122 6.16 -11.86 -12.10
N GLU A 123 6.58 -11.74 -13.34
CA GLU A 123 5.78 -11.24 -14.47
C GLU A 123 5.19 -9.83 -14.24
N VAL A 124 5.95 -8.98 -13.57
CA VAL A 124 5.61 -7.58 -13.29
C VAL A 124 6.44 -6.67 -14.18
N ASP A 125 5.77 -5.77 -14.90
CA ASP A 125 6.46 -4.76 -15.71
C ASP A 125 7.00 -3.62 -14.83
N PHE A 126 8.31 -3.35 -14.96
CA PHE A 126 8.99 -2.30 -14.21
C PHE A 126 8.44 -0.90 -14.48
N GLU A 127 8.07 -0.59 -15.72
CA GLU A 127 7.53 0.72 -16.08
C GLU A 127 6.14 0.94 -15.44
N ASN A 128 5.34 -0.12 -15.31
CA ASN A 128 4.09 -0.05 -14.57
C ASN A 128 4.32 0.21 -13.08
N VAL A 129 5.33 -0.43 -12.46
CA VAL A 129 5.71 -0.15 -11.08
C VAL A 129 6.12 1.32 -10.93
N LYS A 130 7.00 1.81 -11.81
CA LYS A 130 7.47 3.19 -11.83
C LYS A 130 6.29 4.17 -11.90
N LYS A 131 5.36 3.94 -12.83
CA LYS A 131 4.16 4.76 -13.01
C LYS A 131 3.26 4.79 -11.76
N LYS A 132 3.09 3.66 -11.07
CA LYS A 132 2.33 3.61 -9.80
C LYS A 132 2.98 4.47 -8.73
N LEU A 133 4.30 4.41 -8.61
CA LEU A 133 5.05 5.21 -7.66
C LEU A 133 5.00 6.70 -7.98
N GLU A 134 5.03 7.04 -9.27
CA GLU A 134 4.82 8.43 -9.72
C GLU A 134 3.43 8.94 -9.31
N ILE A 135 2.38 8.16 -9.49
CA ILE A 135 1.01 8.52 -9.08
C ILE A 135 0.94 8.74 -7.56
N GLU A 136 1.55 7.86 -6.75
CA GLU A 136 1.59 8.04 -5.31
C GLU A 136 2.39 9.28 -4.89
N ALA A 137 3.54 9.54 -5.52
CA ALA A 137 4.36 10.73 -5.26
C ALA A 137 3.60 12.02 -5.61
N LEU A 138 2.97 12.07 -6.78
CA LEU A 138 2.18 13.21 -7.23
C LEU A 138 0.92 13.42 -6.38
N TRP A 139 0.31 12.34 -5.91
CA TRP A 139 -0.79 12.44 -4.95
C TRP A 139 -0.34 13.09 -3.65
N ASN A 140 0.81 12.68 -3.11
CA ASN A 140 1.37 13.28 -1.91
C ASN A 140 1.72 14.76 -2.13
N GLU A 141 2.27 15.12 -3.28
CA GLU A 141 2.52 16.50 -3.66
C GLU A 141 1.22 17.33 -3.69
N LEU A 142 0.17 16.79 -4.30
CA LEU A 142 -1.15 17.43 -4.32
C LEU A 142 -1.71 17.64 -2.91
N ILE A 143 -1.54 16.68 -2.02
CA ILE A 143 -1.96 16.79 -0.61
C ILE A 143 -1.16 17.88 0.11
N ILE A 144 0.14 17.93 -0.06
CA ILE A 144 1.00 18.98 0.48
C ILE A 144 0.54 20.35 -0.05
N PHE A 145 0.36 20.48 -1.33
CA PHE A 145 -0.10 21.71 -1.96
C PHE A 145 -1.42 22.20 -1.38
N LYS A 146 -2.40 21.30 -1.21
CA LYS A 146 -3.75 21.69 -0.73
C LYS A 146 -3.83 21.91 0.78
N PHE A 147 -3.00 21.25 1.57
CA PHE A 147 -3.23 21.14 3.01
C PHE A 147 -2.05 21.55 3.90
N SER A 148 -0.86 21.87 3.36
CA SER A 148 0.29 22.28 4.17
C SER A 148 -0.01 23.50 5.06
N SER A 149 -0.80 24.46 4.59
CA SER A 149 -1.22 25.63 5.37
C SER A 149 -2.17 25.31 6.54
N LYS A 150 -2.77 24.11 6.53
CA LYS A 150 -3.68 23.63 7.60
C LYS A 150 -2.97 22.81 8.67
N VAL A 151 -1.73 22.43 8.42
CA VAL A 151 -0.90 21.70 9.39
C VAL A 151 -0.56 22.65 10.54
N LYS A 152 -0.81 22.21 11.77
CA LYS A 152 -0.51 22.95 12.99
C LYS A 152 0.38 22.09 13.88
N ILE A 153 1.56 22.61 14.21
CA ILE A 153 2.55 21.93 15.06
C ILE A 153 2.90 22.85 16.24
N ASP A 154 2.75 22.30 17.42
CA ASP A 154 3.17 22.97 18.66
C ASP A 154 4.62 22.55 19.00
N GLU A 155 5.58 23.26 18.41
CA GLU A 155 7.02 22.98 18.61
C GLU A 155 7.45 23.10 20.07
N LYS A 156 6.83 24.01 20.84
CA LYS A 156 7.14 24.19 22.25
C LYS A 156 6.74 22.95 23.04
N LYS A 157 5.54 22.45 22.81
CA LYS A 157 5.05 21.21 23.45
C LYS A 157 5.95 20.03 23.11
N LEU A 158 6.32 19.86 21.84
CA LEU A 158 7.24 18.78 21.41
C LEU A 158 8.61 18.88 22.09
N LYS A 159 9.16 20.08 22.21
CA LYS A 159 10.45 20.30 22.88
C LYS A 159 10.38 19.97 24.37
N ASP A 160 9.32 20.38 25.06
CA ASP A 160 9.10 20.10 26.48
C ASP A 160 8.96 18.59 26.72
N GLU A 161 8.32 17.86 25.80
CA GLU A 161 8.21 16.38 25.85
C GLU A 161 9.57 15.71 25.69
N ILE A 162 10.43 16.16 24.77
CA ILE A 162 11.81 15.65 24.61
C ILE A 162 12.60 15.82 25.90
N ILE A 163 12.52 16.99 26.52
CA ILE A 163 13.27 17.31 27.75
C ILE A 163 12.79 16.45 28.94
N LYS A 164 11.48 16.21 29.05
CA LYS A 164 10.90 15.40 30.14
C LYS A 164 11.31 13.94 30.11
N ASN A 165 11.48 13.37 28.92
CA ASN A 165 11.64 11.91 28.71
C ASN A 165 13.11 11.46 28.61
N ASN A 166 14.04 12.16 29.22
CA ASN A 166 15.50 12.14 29.01
C ASN A 166 16.28 10.89 29.48
N SER A 167 15.67 9.72 29.74
CA SER A 167 16.45 8.60 30.28
C SER A 167 16.51 7.35 29.38
N PHE A 168 15.44 6.96 28.74
CA PHE A 168 15.39 5.83 27.79
C PHE A 168 14.24 6.06 26.81
N LEU A 169 14.54 6.14 25.53
CA LEU A 169 13.51 6.14 24.50
C LEU A 169 13.20 4.70 24.07
N LYS A 170 11.96 4.31 24.26
CA LYS A 170 11.44 3.12 23.59
C LYS A 170 11.17 3.47 22.14
N SER A 171 11.54 2.57 21.25
CA SER A 171 11.15 2.62 19.84
C SER A 171 10.35 1.38 19.53
N TYR A 172 9.31 1.57 18.74
CA TYR A 172 8.36 0.56 18.34
C TYR A 172 8.38 0.37 16.83
N LEU A 173 8.44 -0.86 16.38
CA LEU A 173 8.20 -1.24 15.00
C LEU A 173 6.78 -1.76 14.93
N MET A 174 5.93 -1.10 14.17
CA MET A 174 4.50 -1.41 14.12
C MET A 174 4.00 -1.54 12.69
N SER A 175 2.82 -2.13 12.56
CA SER A 175 1.99 -2.06 11.35
C SER A 175 0.66 -1.40 11.67
N GLU A 176 0.04 -0.77 10.68
CA GLU A 176 -1.21 -0.02 10.85
C GLU A 176 -2.33 -0.50 9.92
N ILE A 177 -3.57 -0.49 10.43
CA ILE A 177 -4.79 -0.54 9.62
C ILE A 177 -5.61 0.68 9.96
N SER A 178 -5.79 1.57 8.99
CA SER A 178 -6.64 2.75 9.13
C SER A 178 -7.94 2.53 8.37
N PHE A 179 -9.08 2.67 9.04
CA PHE A 179 -10.38 2.41 8.45
C PHE A 179 -11.46 3.39 8.95
N GLU A 180 -12.55 3.44 8.24
CA GLU A 180 -13.71 4.26 8.59
C GLU A 180 -14.95 3.38 8.76
N VAL A 181 -15.91 3.88 9.53
CA VAL A 181 -17.25 3.32 9.62
C VAL A 181 -18.28 4.40 9.27
N SER A 182 -19.32 4.03 8.55
CA SER A 182 -20.41 4.96 8.19
C SER A 182 -21.22 5.43 9.41
N ASN A 183 -21.25 4.61 10.46
CA ASN A 183 -21.92 4.90 11.73
C ASN A 183 -21.10 4.26 12.86
N ILE A 184 -20.92 5.00 13.96
CA ILE A 184 -20.18 4.53 15.14
C ILE A 184 -20.73 3.23 15.72
N LYS A 185 -22.04 2.99 15.60
CA LYS A 185 -22.68 1.73 16.04
C LYS A 185 -22.16 0.50 15.30
N ASN A 186 -21.55 0.68 14.14
CA ASN A 186 -20.98 -0.39 13.32
C ASN A 186 -19.49 -0.65 13.65
N LEU A 187 -18.88 0.13 14.54
CA LEU A 187 -17.45 0.02 14.86
C LEU A 187 -17.06 -1.36 15.38
N GLU A 188 -17.81 -1.85 16.38
CA GLU A 188 -17.54 -3.17 16.97
C GLU A 188 -17.65 -4.29 15.94
N LYS A 189 -18.72 -4.29 15.14
CA LYS A 189 -18.90 -5.25 14.05
C LYS A 189 -17.75 -5.19 13.06
N LYS A 190 -17.33 -3.97 12.68
CA LYS A 190 -16.21 -3.79 11.74
C LYS A 190 -14.88 -4.23 12.33
N PHE A 191 -14.65 -3.98 13.61
CA PHE A 191 -13.46 -4.45 14.32
C PHE A 191 -13.41 -5.97 14.38
N LEU A 192 -14.54 -6.64 14.71
CA LEU A 192 -14.61 -8.10 14.71
C LEU A 192 -14.32 -8.69 13.33
N GLU A 193 -14.83 -8.09 12.26
CA GLU A 193 -14.53 -8.50 10.88
C GLU A 193 -13.02 -8.40 10.58
N ILE A 194 -12.40 -7.27 10.92
CA ILE A 194 -10.96 -7.04 10.72
C ILE A 194 -10.14 -8.02 11.58
N SER A 195 -10.48 -8.17 12.85
CA SER A 195 -9.79 -9.07 13.80
C SER A 195 -9.83 -10.52 13.33
N ASN A 196 -10.97 -10.99 12.83
CA ASN A 196 -11.09 -12.33 12.26
C ASN A 196 -10.16 -12.53 11.06
N VAL A 197 -10.02 -11.51 10.21
CA VAL A 197 -9.09 -11.58 9.08
C VAL A 197 -7.64 -11.54 9.56
N ILE A 198 -7.30 -10.70 10.54
CA ILE A 198 -5.96 -10.68 11.16
C ILE A 198 -5.60 -12.06 11.69
N ASN A 199 -6.49 -12.68 12.47
CA ASN A 199 -6.25 -13.96 13.12
C ASN A 199 -6.12 -15.14 12.11
N ASN A 200 -6.89 -15.10 11.02
CA ASN A 200 -6.92 -16.20 10.05
C ASN A 200 -5.93 -16.04 8.89
N LYS A 201 -5.63 -14.79 8.47
CA LYS A 201 -4.87 -14.49 7.25
C LYS A 201 -3.65 -13.58 7.48
N GLY A 202 -3.50 -13.06 8.70
CA GLY A 202 -2.43 -12.16 9.10
C GLY A 202 -2.78 -10.69 8.94
N PHE A 203 -2.01 -9.86 9.65
CA PHE A 203 -2.21 -8.40 9.68
C PHE A 203 -1.95 -7.75 8.32
N ASP A 204 -0.95 -8.21 7.58
CA ASP A 204 -0.60 -7.71 6.25
C ASP A 204 -1.77 -7.83 5.28
N PHE A 205 -2.46 -8.97 5.32
CA PHE A 205 -3.65 -9.20 4.48
C PHE A 205 -4.81 -8.30 4.91
N ALA A 206 -5.05 -8.18 6.20
CA ALA A 206 -6.09 -7.29 6.72
C ALA A 206 -5.82 -5.81 6.38
N ALA A 207 -4.55 -5.39 6.44
CA ALA A 207 -4.13 -4.04 6.05
C ALA A 207 -4.45 -3.76 4.56
N LEU A 208 -4.12 -4.68 3.67
CA LEU A 208 -4.48 -4.58 2.25
C LEU A 208 -5.98 -4.48 2.03
N GLN A 209 -6.75 -5.29 2.77
CA GLN A 209 -8.20 -5.39 2.59
C GLN A 209 -8.96 -4.18 3.14
N TYR A 210 -8.55 -3.66 4.30
CA TYR A 210 -9.34 -2.70 5.06
C TYR A 210 -8.70 -1.33 5.22
N SER A 211 -7.37 -1.23 5.12
CA SER A 211 -6.69 0.02 5.39
C SER A 211 -6.86 1.03 4.26
N SER A 212 -7.19 2.25 4.64
CA SER A 212 -7.16 3.43 3.77
C SER A 212 -5.80 4.13 3.76
N SER A 213 -4.85 3.66 4.61
CA SER A 213 -3.51 4.23 4.68
C SER A 213 -2.69 3.97 3.40
N PRO A 214 -1.78 4.87 3.00
CA PRO A 214 -0.82 4.63 1.93
C PRO A 214 0.07 3.40 2.16
N THR A 215 0.30 3.02 3.43
CA THR A 215 1.08 1.84 3.81
C THR A 215 0.36 0.51 3.53
N SER A 216 -0.93 0.55 3.20
CA SER A 216 -1.76 -0.65 3.00
C SER A 216 -1.16 -1.63 2.00
N ASN A 217 -0.59 -1.14 0.90
CA ASN A 217 0.02 -1.97 -0.15
C ASN A 217 1.30 -2.70 0.32
N LEU A 218 1.89 -2.24 1.42
CA LEU A 218 3.05 -2.85 2.08
C LEU A 218 2.65 -3.62 3.36
N GLY A 219 1.38 -4.02 3.48
CA GLY A 219 0.86 -4.71 4.65
C GLY A 219 0.74 -3.82 5.89
N GLY A 220 0.64 -2.50 5.71
CA GLY A 220 0.53 -1.54 6.79
C GLY A 220 1.83 -1.25 7.53
N LYS A 221 2.98 -1.73 7.08
CA LYS A 221 4.27 -1.63 7.78
C LYS A 221 4.73 -0.19 7.91
N LEU A 222 5.06 0.19 9.14
CA LEU A 222 5.67 1.47 9.51
C LEU A 222 7.17 1.30 9.72
N ASP A 223 7.90 2.41 9.70
CA ASP A 223 9.29 2.43 10.17
C ASP A 223 9.34 2.49 11.70
N TRP A 224 10.55 2.37 12.30
CA TRP A 224 10.73 2.52 13.74
C TRP A 224 10.24 3.88 14.23
N ILE A 225 9.31 3.88 15.17
CA ILE A 225 8.70 5.08 15.76
C ILE A 225 9.14 5.20 17.20
N ASN A 226 9.72 6.34 17.54
CA ASN A 226 10.08 6.63 18.93
C ASN A 226 8.82 6.90 19.76
N GLU A 227 8.81 6.48 21.02
CA GLU A 227 7.71 6.71 21.96
C GLU A 227 7.27 8.19 22.03
N ASN A 228 8.24 9.11 21.95
CA ASN A 228 7.98 10.55 21.98
C ASN A 228 7.22 11.08 20.74
N SER A 229 7.23 10.33 19.64
CA SER A 229 6.48 10.67 18.42
C SER A 229 5.02 10.21 18.47
N LEU A 230 4.64 9.47 19.50
CA LEU A 230 3.29 8.96 19.68
C LEU A 230 2.50 9.93 20.57
N ASN A 231 1.25 10.21 20.22
CA ASN A 231 0.35 10.91 21.11
C ASN A 231 -0.07 10.02 22.29
N ASP A 232 -0.58 10.62 23.35
CA ASP A 232 -0.91 9.91 24.58
C ASP A 232 -1.92 8.79 24.37
N THR A 233 -2.92 8.99 23.52
CA THR A 233 -3.93 7.97 23.18
C THR A 233 -3.31 6.72 22.54
N ILE A 234 -2.33 6.90 21.65
CA ILE A 234 -1.61 5.79 21.03
C ILE A 234 -0.69 5.13 22.05
N LYS A 235 0.04 5.90 22.87
CA LYS A 235 0.90 5.37 23.94
C LYS A 235 0.11 4.47 24.89
N GLU A 236 -1.03 4.94 25.38
CA GLU A 236 -1.91 4.17 26.25
C GLU A 236 -2.40 2.88 25.58
N ALA A 237 -2.72 2.93 24.30
CA ALA A 237 -3.23 1.77 23.57
C ALA A 237 -2.16 0.69 23.33
N ILE A 238 -0.86 1.04 23.29
CA ILE A 238 0.22 0.09 22.98
C ILE A 238 1.07 -0.31 24.19
N ILE A 239 0.88 0.33 25.37
CA ILE A 239 1.78 0.17 26.53
C ILE A 239 1.90 -1.29 27.00
N ASP A 240 0.81 -2.05 26.94
CA ASP A 240 0.73 -3.45 27.37
C ASP A 240 0.76 -4.46 26.20
N LEU A 241 0.92 -3.98 24.95
CA LEU A 241 0.97 -4.85 23.79
C LEU A 241 2.25 -5.68 23.77
N LYS A 242 2.08 -6.97 23.54
CA LYS A 242 3.19 -7.90 23.26
C LYS A 242 3.49 -7.90 21.75
N ILE A 243 4.65 -8.41 21.40
CA ILE A 243 5.00 -8.64 19.98
C ILE A 243 3.97 -9.57 19.35
N ASN A 244 3.48 -9.19 18.18
CA ASN A 244 2.40 -9.77 17.38
C ASN A 244 0.98 -9.51 17.90
N ASP A 245 0.79 -8.88 19.07
CA ASP A 245 -0.54 -8.42 19.48
C ASP A 245 -0.94 -7.16 18.72
N PHE A 246 -2.25 -6.89 18.66
CA PHE A 246 -2.79 -5.70 18.04
C PHE A 246 -3.81 -4.99 18.92
N THR A 247 -3.94 -3.67 18.74
CA THR A 247 -4.82 -2.81 19.53
C THR A 247 -6.29 -3.02 19.20
N LYS A 248 -7.16 -2.60 20.12
CA LYS A 248 -8.52 -2.21 19.75
C LYS A 248 -8.49 -0.98 18.83
N PRO A 249 -9.61 -0.65 18.16
CA PRO A 249 -9.69 0.56 17.35
C PRO A 249 -9.40 1.82 18.17
N ILE A 250 -8.41 2.57 17.75
CA ILE A 250 -8.03 3.86 18.32
C ILE A 250 -8.69 4.94 17.45
N ALA A 251 -9.46 5.83 18.07
CA ALA A 251 -10.07 6.95 17.36
C ALA A 251 -8.99 7.95 16.92
N VAL A 252 -8.96 8.29 15.63
CA VAL A 252 -8.05 9.26 15.05
C VAL A 252 -8.83 10.19 14.11
N PRO A 253 -8.34 11.41 13.83
CA PRO A 253 -8.95 12.23 12.80
C PRO A 253 -9.05 11.48 11.47
N GLY A 254 -10.26 11.40 10.92
CA GLY A 254 -10.53 10.65 9.68
C GLY A 254 -10.83 9.17 9.86
N GLY A 255 -11.11 8.69 11.10
CA GLY A 255 -11.57 7.31 11.31
C GLY A 255 -10.95 6.61 12.52
N PHE A 256 -10.58 5.36 12.33
CA PHE A 256 -10.04 4.49 13.37
C PHE A 256 -8.73 3.84 12.90
N LEU A 257 -7.87 3.57 13.87
CA LEU A 257 -6.55 2.97 13.68
C LEU A 257 -6.45 1.69 14.52
N ILE A 258 -5.98 0.61 13.92
CA ILE A 258 -5.52 -0.59 14.63
C ILE A 258 -4.01 -0.68 14.40
N LEU A 259 -3.24 -0.88 15.46
CA LEU A 259 -1.79 -1.04 15.43
C LEU A 259 -1.42 -2.45 15.86
N GLN A 260 -0.50 -3.09 15.13
CA GLN A 260 0.14 -4.32 15.56
C GLN A 260 1.57 -4.02 15.98
N MET A 261 1.99 -4.58 17.12
CA MET A 261 3.36 -4.53 17.59
C MET A 261 4.21 -5.59 16.88
N ASN A 262 5.14 -5.18 16.03
CA ASN A 262 6.04 -6.10 15.33
C ASN A 262 7.33 -6.34 16.12
N ASP A 263 7.86 -5.26 16.74
CA ASP A 263 9.07 -5.32 17.56
C ASP A 263 9.16 -4.07 18.47
N MET A 264 9.96 -4.14 19.54
CA MET A 264 10.25 -3.01 20.42
C MET A 264 11.69 -3.05 20.91
N LYS A 265 12.30 -1.88 21.06
CA LYS A 265 13.65 -1.75 21.59
C LYS A 265 13.80 -0.53 22.50
N ASN A 266 14.68 -0.64 23.51
CA ASN A 266 15.09 0.49 24.34
C ASN A 266 16.39 1.07 23.76
N ILE A 267 16.39 2.35 23.45
CA ILE A 267 17.57 3.05 22.94
C ILE A 267 18.05 4.00 24.03
N LYS A 268 19.29 3.79 24.51
CA LYS A 268 19.96 4.76 25.37
C LYS A 268 20.48 5.89 24.45
N ILE A 269 20.03 7.12 24.66
CA ILE A 269 20.33 8.21 23.73
C ILE A 269 21.04 9.34 24.47
N ASP A 270 22.18 9.71 23.91
CA ASP A 270 22.71 11.07 24.04
C ASP A 270 21.90 11.94 23.07
N ILE A 271 20.85 12.59 23.58
CA ILE A 271 19.85 13.22 22.72
C ILE A 271 20.35 14.59 22.28
N ASN A 272 20.60 14.74 20.99
CA ASN A 272 20.60 16.04 20.36
C ASN A 272 19.15 16.54 20.23
N ILE A 273 18.74 17.40 21.18
CA ILE A 273 17.36 17.89 21.30
C ILE A 273 16.86 18.52 20.00
N ASP A 274 17.69 19.30 19.32
CA ASP A 274 17.27 20.00 18.10
C ASP A 274 17.02 19.01 16.94
N LYS A 275 17.87 18.00 16.80
CA LYS A 275 17.71 16.95 15.79
C LYS A 275 16.48 16.07 16.07
N GLU A 276 16.21 15.80 17.34
CA GLU A 276 15.04 15.01 17.71
C GLU A 276 13.75 15.83 17.51
N LEU A 277 13.77 17.11 17.84
CA LEU A 277 12.66 18.03 17.59
C LEU A 277 12.33 18.11 16.09
N GLU A 278 13.33 18.24 15.22
CA GLU A 278 13.12 18.23 13.76
C GLU A 278 12.44 16.96 13.28
N LYS A 279 12.86 15.80 13.80
CA LYS A 279 12.20 14.52 13.46
C LYS A 279 10.74 14.48 13.92
N LEU A 280 10.46 14.94 15.14
CA LEU A 280 9.09 14.97 15.67
C LEU A 280 8.20 15.94 14.88
N ILE A 281 8.71 17.11 14.52
CA ILE A 281 8.00 18.06 13.65
C ILE A 281 7.66 17.42 12.30
N ASN A 282 8.64 16.79 11.67
CA ASN A 282 8.43 16.12 10.37
C ASN A 282 7.43 14.95 10.48
N PHE A 283 7.51 14.17 11.56
CA PHE A 283 6.59 13.08 11.83
C PHE A 283 5.15 13.59 12.01
N GLU A 284 4.95 14.60 12.86
CA GLU A 284 3.63 15.20 13.11
C GLU A 284 3.03 15.83 11.84
N LYS A 285 3.86 16.54 11.07
CA LYS A 285 3.47 17.08 9.77
C LYS A 285 2.99 16.00 8.81
N ASN A 286 3.74 14.89 8.71
CA ASN A 286 3.39 13.79 7.84
C ASN A 286 2.11 13.08 8.29
N ASN A 287 1.90 12.93 9.60
CA ASN A 287 0.67 12.38 10.17
C ASN A 287 -0.56 13.21 9.81
N GLN A 288 -0.49 14.53 10.02
CA GLN A 288 -1.60 15.42 9.67
C GLN A 288 -1.88 15.42 8.17
N LEU A 289 -0.84 15.45 7.31
CA LEU A 289 -0.99 15.36 5.87
C LEU A 289 -1.59 14.02 5.43
N SER A 290 -1.21 12.91 6.08
CA SER A 290 -1.81 11.59 5.82
C SER A 290 -3.30 11.56 6.15
N GLN A 291 -3.72 12.19 7.24
CA GLN A 291 -5.13 12.32 7.61
C GLN A 291 -5.90 13.15 6.57
N TYR A 292 -5.35 14.30 6.15
CA TYR A 292 -5.94 15.09 5.07
C TYR A 292 -6.03 14.30 3.76
N SER A 293 -5.02 13.50 3.45
CA SER A 293 -5.03 12.62 2.27
C SER A 293 -6.22 11.65 2.29
N LYS A 294 -6.47 11.00 3.43
CA LYS A 294 -7.61 10.08 3.59
C LYS A 294 -8.95 10.78 3.41
N ILE A 295 -9.14 11.89 4.11
CA ILE A 295 -10.38 12.68 4.03
C ILE A 295 -10.60 13.16 2.60
N TYR A 296 -9.56 13.68 1.95
CA TYR A 296 -9.65 14.19 0.59
C TYR A 296 -9.92 13.09 -0.42
N PHE A 297 -9.23 11.95 -0.32
CA PHE A 297 -9.49 10.79 -1.18
C PHE A 297 -10.95 10.34 -1.11
N ASN A 298 -11.50 10.22 0.09
CA ASN A 298 -12.89 9.80 0.28
C ASN A 298 -13.89 10.81 -0.31
N LYS A 299 -13.59 12.11 -0.20
CA LYS A 299 -14.36 13.14 -0.87
C LYS A 299 -14.32 12.96 -2.39
N VAL A 300 -13.12 12.90 -2.98
CA VAL A 300 -12.93 12.71 -4.43
C VAL A 300 -13.63 11.45 -4.93
N LYS A 301 -13.52 10.34 -4.21
CA LYS A 301 -14.20 9.08 -4.56
C LYS A 301 -15.71 9.23 -4.63
N LYS A 302 -16.32 10.04 -3.75
CA LYS A 302 -17.78 10.29 -3.75
C LYS A 302 -18.22 11.16 -4.92
N ASP A 303 -17.34 12.07 -5.37
CA ASP A 303 -17.63 13.03 -6.44
C ASP A 303 -17.47 12.42 -7.84
N LEU A 304 -16.86 11.24 -7.96
CA LEU A 304 -16.62 10.55 -9.23
C LEU A 304 -17.73 9.55 -9.56
N LYS A 305 -18.07 9.45 -10.85
CA LYS A 305 -18.97 8.42 -11.36
C LYS A 305 -18.20 7.10 -11.51
N ILE A 306 -18.55 6.14 -10.68
CA ILE A 306 -17.95 4.80 -10.67
C ILE A 306 -19.07 3.80 -10.95
N SER A 307 -18.91 2.97 -11.97
CA SER A 307 -19.84 1.87 -12.32
C SER A 307 -19.07 0.56 -12.42
N GLU A 308 -19.62 -0.49 -11.87
CA GLU A 308 -19.23 -1.89 -12.08
C GLU A 308 -20.02 -2.44 -13.26
N LEU A 309 -19.38 -3.18 -14.17
CA LEU A 309 -19.95 -3.66 -15.44
C LEU A 309 -20.00 -5.18 -15.50
#